data_f8118ac4f06940743b4cc04eae365743
#
_entry.id   f8118ac4f06940743b4cc04eae365743
#
_cell.length_a   1.000
_cell.length_b   1.000
_cell.length_c   1.000
_cell.angle_alpha   90.00
_cell.angle_beta   90.00
_cell.angle_gamma   90.00
#
_symmetry.space_group_name_H-M   'P 1'
#
loop_
_entity.id
_entity.type
_entity.pdbx_description
1 polymer ?
#
loop_
_entity_poly.entity_id
_entity_poly.type
_entity_poly.pdbx_seq_one_letter_code
_entity_poly.pdbx_strand_id
1 'polypeptide(L)'
;FCLSRGLGDVYKRQILYIIGVYWPLSLHAQINTDRVMTIGRNALYFEDYVLSIQYFNQVINAKPYLAEPYFYRGLAKMNLDDYQGAENDCTEAIKRNPFVPNAYQIRGISRIRQEKFKDAIQDYEKALKLDPENISLWHNLALCRMREEDYALAKADLDTLIRIAPRYTDAYLMRTEVSLKQKDTLQAMTDADRAIEMDRYNSDTWASRGMLFMQREKYADAETDLTEAIRLSVRNAGLFINRAL
;
A
#
# COMPACT_ATOMS: atom_id res chain seq x y z
N PHE A 1 -49.59 53.46 35.54
CA PHE A 1 -49.64 52.94 34.14
C PHE A 1 -48.40 53.25 33.30
N CYS A 2 -47.30 53.71 33.89
CA CYS A 2 -46.05 54.05 33.15
C CYS A 2 -44.82 53.19 33.46
N LEU A 3 -44.94 52.18 34.37
CA LEU A 3 -43.80 51.35 34.78
C LEU A 3 -43.69 50.01 34.04
N SER A 4 -44.70 49.57 33.28
CA SER A 4 -44.68 48.30 32.55
C SER A 4 -44.07 48.34 31.16
N ARG A 5 -43.92 49.51 30.53
CA ARG A 5 -43.30 49.66 29.22
C ARG A 5 -41.76 49.68 29.23
N GLY A 6 -41.16 50.13 30.35
CA GLY A 6 -39.70 50.20 30.45
C GLY A 6 -39.00 48.85 30.69
N LEU A 7 -39.65 47.95 31.41
CA LEU A 7 -39.08 46.62 31.68
C LEU A 7 -39.01 45.71 30.41
N GLY A 8 -40.02 45.80 29.56
CA GLY A 8 -40.03 45.00 28.31
C GLY A 8 -38.91 45.39 27.32
N ASP A 9 -38.56 46.68 27.27
CA ASP A 9 -37.49 47.15 26.38
C ASP A 9 -36.08 46.86 26.92
N VAL A 10 -35.91 46.80 28.25
CA VAL A 10 -34.65 46.40 28.88
C VAL A 10 -34.39 44.91 28.62
N TYR A 11 -35.39 44.06 28.80
CA TYR A 11 -35.25 42.62 28.49
C TYR A 11 -35.04 42.35 27.00
N LYS A 12 -35.73 43.05 26.13
CA LYS A 12 -35.51 42.94 24.67
C LYS A 12 -34.09 43.40 24.27
N ARG A 13 -33.56 44.44 24.87
CA ARG A 13 -32.18 44.89 24.65
C ARG A 13 -31.17 43.89 25.23
N GLN A 14 -31.40 43.31 26.41
CA GLN A 14 -30.54 42.31 26.97
C GLN A 14 -30.56 41.03 26.14
N ILE A 15 -31.70 40.54 25.65
CA ILE A 15 -31.82 39.39 24.76
C ILE A 15 -31.09 39.66 23.42
N LEU A 16 -31.23 40.86 22.84
CA LEU A 16 -30.50 41.27 21.64
C LEU A 16 -28.98 41.37 21.89
N TYR A 17 -28.55 41.80 23.08
CA TYR A 17 -27.14 41.81 23.47
C TYR A 17 -26.58 40.41 23.66
N ILE A 18 -27.32 39.50 24.28
CA ILE A 18 -26.94 38.08 24.46
C ILE A 18 -26.91 37.40 23.10
N ILE A 19 -27.89 37.58 22.23
CA ILE A 19 -27.90 37.01 20.86
C ILE A 19 -26.78 37.68 20.02
N GLY A 20 -26.54 38.99 20.15
CA GLY A 20 -25.49 39.70 19.41
C GLY A 20 -24.06 39.38 19.86
N VAL A 21 -23.86 38.99 21.13
CA VAL A 21 -22.54 38.61 21.68
C VAL A 21 -22.24 37.13 21.50
N TYR A 22 -23.24 36.24 21.51
CA TYR A 22 -23.06 34.79 21.34
C TYR A 22 -23.23 34.31 19.89
N TRP A 23 -23.88 35.08 18.99
CA TRP A 23 -24.06 34.72 17.59
C TRP A 23 -22.81 34.83 16.71
N PRO A 24 -21.83 35.76 16.95
CA PRO A 24 -20.64 35.85 16.08
C PRO A 24 -19.60 34.75 16.33
N LEU A 25 -19.71 33.95 17.38
CA LEU A 25 -18.71 32.92 17.72
C LEU A 25 -18.87 31.62 16.94
N SER A 26 -19.89 31.47 16.09
CA SER A 26 -20.13 30.28 15.29
C SER A 26 -20.07 30.48 13.77
N LEU A 27 -19.64 31.62 13.29
CA LEU A 27 -19.22 31.81 11.89
C LEU A 27 -17.77 31.29 11.72
N HIS A 28 -17.53 30.04 12.11
CA HIS A 28 -16.46 29.28 11.51
C HIS A 28 -16.86 29.17 10.03
N ALA A 29 -16.14 29.85 9.16
CA ALA A 29 -16.29 29.65 7.72
C ALA A 29 -16.26 28.15 7.49
N GLN A 30 -17.41 27.59 7.09
CA GLN A 30 -17.55 26.16 6.91
C GLN A 30 -16.54 25.76 5.84
N ILE A 31 -15.45 25.10 6.27
CA ILE A 31 -14.39 24.69 5.36
C ILE A 31 -15.03 23.82 4.27
N ASN A 32 -14.86 24.21 3.03
CA ASN A 32 -15.27 23.38 1.92
C ASN A 32 -14.37 22.14 1.87
N THR A 33 -14.78 21.11 2.62
CA THR A 33 -14.01 19.88 2.79
C THR A 33 -13.72 19.17 1.47
N ASP A 34 -14.60 19.28 0.47
CA ASP A 34 -14.42 18.63 -0.82
C ASP A 34 -13.30 19.29 -1.63
N ARG A 35 -13.22 20.61 -1.56
CA ARG A 35 -12.11 21.37 -2.14
C ARG A 35 -10.79 21.06 -1.43
N VAL A 36 -10.79 21.02 -0.10
CA VAL A 36 -9.60 20.70 0.71
C VAL A 36 -9.13 19.28 0.44
N MET A 37 -10.05 18.30 0.34
CA MET A 37 -9.74 16.93 -0.08
C MET A 37 -9.08 16.90 -1.46
N THR A 38 -9.61 17.64 -2.43
CA THR A 38 -9.03 17.69 -3.78
C THR A 38 -7.61 18.26 -3.76
N ILE A 39 -7.37 19.34 -2.99
CA ILE A 39 -6.03 19.93 -2.87
C ILE A 39 -5.07 18.93 -2.19
N GLY A 40 -5.51 18.24 -1.13
CA GLY A 40 -4.71 17.21 -0.47
C GLY A 40 -4.35 16.05 -1.39
N ARG A 41 -5.29 15.58 -2.23
CA ARG A 41 -5.02 14.53 -3.23
C ARG A 41 -4.08 15.00 -4.33
N ASN A 42 -4.19 16.25 -4.77
CA ASN A 42 -3.26 16.82 -5.74
C ASN A 42 -1.84 16.93 -5.15
N ALA A 43 -1.71 17.40 -3.91
CA ALA A 43 -0.42 17.43 -3.22
C ALA A 43 0.20 16.02 -3.11
N LEU A 44 -0.62 15.00 -2.80
CA LEU A 44 -0.20 13.60 -2.78
C LEU A 44 0.28 13.12 -4.16
N TYR A 45 -0.45 13.46 -5.22
CA TYR A 45 -0.09 13.10 -6.59
C TYR A 45 1.24 13.72 -7.04
N PHE A 46 1.53 14.96 -6.60
CA PHE A 46 2.79 15.65 -6.85
C PHE A 46 3.88 15.34 -5.80
N GLU A 47 3.67 14.30 -4.99
CA GLU A 47 4.61 13.79 -3.98
C GLU A 47 4.92 14.80 -2.85
N ASP A 48 4.13 15.87 -2.70
CA ASP A 48 4.19 16.76 -1.53
C ASP A 48 3.40 16.15 -0.36
N TYR A 49 3.97 15.11 0.21
CA TYR A 49 3.33 14.31 1.26
C TYR A 49 3.06 15.12 2.53
N VAL A 50 3.96 16.04 2.88
CA VAL A 50 3.81 16.88 4.07
C VAL A 50 2.60 17.81 3.92
N LEU A 51 2.51 18.50 2.80
CA LEU A 51 1.38 19.39 2.49
C LEU A 51 0.07 18.58 2.41
N SER A 52 0.09 17.43 1.78
CA SER A 52 -1.02 16.50 1.69
C SER A 52 -1.57 16.14 3.09
N ILE A 53 -0.70 15.77 4.03
CA ILE A 53 -1.07 15.46 5.42
C ILE A 53 -1.73 16.68 6.09
N GLN A 54 -1.23 17.89 5.87
CA GLN A 54 -1.83 19.10 6.45
C GLN A 54 -3.26 19.30 5.98
N TYR A 55 -3.55 19.12 4.69
CA TYR A 55 -4.90 19.22 4.15
C TYR A 55 -5.82 18.11 4.67
N PHE A 56 -5.37 16.87 4.74
CA PHE A 56 -6.20 15.80 5.31
C PHE A 56 -6.46 16.01 6.80
N ASN A 57 -5.53 16.57 7.57
CA ASN A 57 -5.76 16.97 8.95
C ASN A 57 -6.92 18.00 9.06
N GLN A 58 -6.98 18.99 8.15
CA GLN A 58 -8.07 19.96 8.14
C GLN A 58 -9.42 19.28 7.89
N VAL A 59 -9.47 18.32 6.95
CA VAL A 59 -10.71 17.57 6.66
C VAL A 59 -11.11 16.70 7.84
N ILE A 60 -10.16 15.98 8.45
CA ILE A 60 -10.41 15.14 9.61
C ILE A 60 -10.94 15.95 10.79
N ASN A 61 -10.37 17.13 11.04
CA ASN A 61 -10.84 18.03 12.11
C ASN A 61 -12.27 18.53 11.86
N ALA A 62 -12.63 18.79 10.60
CA ALA A 62 -13.96 19.24 10.23
C ALA A 62 -14.99 18.11 10.17
N LYS A 63 -14.58 16.92 9.66
CA LYS A 63 -15.45 15.76 9.42
C LYS A 63 -14.75 14.47 9.85
N PRO A 64 -14.61 14.19 11.16
CA PRO A 64 -13.85 13.05 11.66
C PRO A 64 -14.48 11.67 11.35
N TYR A 65 -15.71 11.65 10.87
CA TYR A 65 -16.44 10.43 10.52
C TYR A 65 -16.14 9.92 9.11
N LEU A 66 -15.49 10.72 8.25
CA LEU A 66 -15.14 10.30 6.89
C LEU A 66 -13.95 9.32 6.92
N ALA A 67 -14.03 8.24 6.16
CA ALA A 67 -12.96 7.25 6.03
C ALA A 67 -11.83 7.76 5.11
N GLU A 68 -12.20 8.43 4.03
CA GLU A 68 -11.33 8.82 2.93
C GLU A 68 -10.10 9.65 3.35
N PRO A 69 -10.24 10.73 4.16
CA PRO A 69 -9.07 11.53 4.55
C PRO A 69 -8.07 10.77 5.43
N TYR A 70 -8.52 9.81 6.24
CA TYR A 70 -7.62 8.93 6.98
C TYR A 70 -6.85 8.00 6.04
N PHE A 71 -7.52 7.42 5.04
CA PHE A 71 -6.87 6.58 4.03
C PHE A 71 -5.77 7.33 3.29
N TYR A 72 -6.06 8.51 2.75
CA TYR A 72 -5.07 9.29 2.01
C TYR A 72 -3.95 9.82 2.90
N ARG A 73 -4.23 10.18 4.16
CA ARG A 73 -3.19 10.57 5.12
C ARG A 73 -2.30 9.38 5.47
N GLY A 74 -2.87 8.19 5.64
CA GLY A 74 -2.13 6.94 5.82
C GLY A 74 -1.20 6.64 4.64
N LEU A 75 -1.70 6.82 3.40
CA LEU A 75 -0.90 6.66 2.19
C LEU A 75 0.26 7.69 2.14
N ALA A 76 0.00 8.95 2.47
CA ALA A 76 1.03 9.98 2.53
C ALA A 76 2.11 9.66 3.58
N LYS A 77 1.71 9.20 4.78
CA LYS A 77 2.63 8.80 5.83
C LYS A 77 3.47 7.58 5.44
N MET A 78 2.87 6.60 4.77
CA MET A 78 3.60 5.42 4.27
C MET A 78 4.72 5.84 3.30
N ASN A 79 4.46 6.82 2.41
CA ASN A 79 5.48 7.34 1.50
C ASN A 79 6.57 8.19 2.20
N LEU A 80 6.34 8.63 3.43
CA LEU A 80 7.33 9.27 4.31
C LEU A 80 7.98 8.28 5.29
N ASP A 81 7.81 6.96 5.07
CA ASP A 81 8.31 5.89 5.93
C ASP A 81 7.75 5.90 7.37
N ASP A 82 6.69 6.71 7.64
CA ASP A 82 5.93 6.64 8.90
C ASP A 82 4.94 5.47 8.86
N TYR A 83 5.47 4.26 8.91
CA TYR A 83 4.67 3.02 8.79
C TYR A 83 3.70 2.83 9.96
N GLN A 84 4.09 3.25 11.17
CA GLN A 84 3.19 3.18 12.32
C GLN A 84 2.04 4.18 12.22
N GLY A 85 2.31 5.40 11.78
CA GLY A 85 1.29 6.40 11.52
C GLY A 85 0.35 6.00 10.38
N ALA A 86 0.88 5.35 9.33
CA ALA A 86 0.11 4.82 8.23
C ALA A 86 -0.82 3.66 8.69
N GLU A 87 -0.30 2.73 9.50
CA GLU A 87 -1.10 1.64 10.08
C GLU A 87 -2.26 2.17 10.93
N ASN A 88 -2.01 3.18 11.76
CA ASN A 88 -3.03 3.81 12.60
C ASN A 88 -4.11 4.48 11.75
N ASP A 89 -3.73 5.27 10.76
CA ASP A 89 -4.65 5.98 9.89
C ASP A 89 -5.48 5.01 9.04
N CYS A 90 -4.87 3.99 8.44
CA CYS A 90 -5.61 2.97 7.71
C CYS A 90 -6.57 2.19 8.62
N THR A 91 -6.20 1.96 9.89
CA THR A 91 -7.10 1.34 10.87
C THR A 91 -8.32 2.22 11.13
N GLU A 92 -8.14 3.54 11.27
CA GLU A 92 -9.25 4.48 11.42
C GLU A 92 -10.12 4.58 10.15
N ALA A 93 -9.51 4.49 8.96
CA ALA A 93 -10.24 4.42 7.70
C ALA A 93 -11.12 3.15 7.62
N ILE A 94 -10.54 1.98 7.93
CA ILE A 94 -11.24 0.69 7.90
C ILE A 94 -12.38 0.63 8.92
N LYS A 95 -12.23 1.19 10.13
CA LYS A 95 -13.31 1.27 11.11
C LYS A 95 -14.52 2.03 10.58
N ARG A 96 -14.30 3.06 9.77
CA ARG A 96 -15.35 3.91 9.18
C ARG A 96 -15.94 3.31 7.93
N ASN A 97 -15.12 2.69 7.10
CA ASN A 97 -15.55 1.99 5.89
C ASN A 97 -14.71 0.70 5.68
N PRO A 98 -15.24 -0.47 6.05
CA PRO A 98 -14.54 -1.75 5.92
C PRO A 98 -14.52 -2.31 4.49
N PHE A 99 -15.16 -1.63 3.52
CA PHE A 99 -15.27 -2.10 2.14
C PHE A 99 -14.28 -1.47 1.18
N VAL A 100 -13.18 -0.91 1.69
CA VAL A 100 -12.12 -0.27 0.90
C VAL A 100 -10.89 -1.19 0.86
N PRO A 101 -10.68 -2.00 -0.21
CA PRO A 101 -9.56 -2.94 -0.29
C PRO A 101 -8.20 -2.25 -0.17
N ASN A 102 -8.05 -1.05 -0.74
CA ASN A 102 -6.81 -0.29 -0.70
C ASN A 102 -6.39 0.12 0.73
N ALA A 103 -7.33 0.31 1.66
CA ALA A 103 -7.00 0.63 3.04
C ALA A 103 -6.34 -0.56 3.75
N TYR A 104 -6.81 -1.78 3.49
CA TYR A 104 -6.17 -3.00 3.96
C TYR A 104 -4.81 -3.19 3.28
N GLN A 105 -4.70 -2.93 1.97
CA GLN A 105 -3.44 -3.04 1.24
C GLN A 105 -2.36 -2.12 1.82
N ILE A 106 -2.65 -0.84 2.02
CA ILE A 106 -1.69 0.12 2.59
C ILE A 106 -1.31 -0.26 4.03
N ARG A 107 -2.28 -0.72 4.83
CA ARG A 107 -2.00 -1.21 6.18
C ARG A 107 -1.13 -2.45 6.15
N GLY A 108 -1.41 -3.39 5.25
CA GLY A 108 -0.60 -4.59 5.04
C GLY A 108 0.84 -4.27 4.64
N ILE A 109 1.06 -3.35 3.68
CA ILE A 109 2.39 -2.88 3.29
C ILE A 109 3.11 -2.24 4.50
N SER A 110 2.42 -1.38 5.24
CA SER A 110 2.98 -0.74 6.44
C SER A 110 3.38 -1.77 7.50
N ARG A 111 2.63 -2.87 7.63
CA ARG A 111 2.91 -4.00 8.53
C ARG A 111 4.09 -4.84 8.06
N ILE A 112 4.23 -5.07 6.75
CA ILE A 112 5.42 -5.74 6.17
C ILE A 112 6.68 -4.95 6.51
N ARG A 113 6.65 -3.63 6.36
CA ARG A 113 7.79 -2.76 6.69
C ARG A 113 8.15 -2.76 8.18
N GLN A 114 7.22 -3.16 9.04
CA GLN A 114 7.40 -3.36 10.47
C GLN A 114 7.63 -4.83 10.84
N GLU A 115 7.82 -5.72 9.87
CA GLU A 115 8.01 -7.18 10.05
C GLU A 115 6.82 -7.89 10.72
N LYS A 116 5.63 -7.26 10.71
CA LYS A 116 4.38 -7.82 11.26
C LYS A 116 3.66 -8.68 10.20
N PHE A 117 4.33 -9.74 9.72
CA PHE A 117 3.84 -10.52 8.57
C PHE A 117 2.49 -11.19 8.82
N LYS A 118 2.25 -11.75 10.01
CA LYS A 118 0.96 -12.38 10.37
C LYS A 118 -0.22 -11.42 10.29
N ASP A 119 -0.02 -10.19 10.74
CA ASP A 119 -1.06 -9.16 10.69
C ASP A 119 -1.28 -8.68 9.24
N ALA A 120 -0.21 -8.60 8.45
CA ALA A 120 -0.30 -8.26 7.03
C ALA A 120 -1.07 -9.31 6.24
N ILE A 121 -0.86 -10.63 6.50
CA ILE A 121 -1.63 -11.72 5.90
C ILE A 121 -3.13 -11.51 6.12
N GLN A 122 -3.56 -11.22 7.35
CA GLN A 122 -4.96 -10.97 7.66
C GLN A 122 -5.55 -9.81 6.85
N ASP A 123 -4.76 -8.75 6.62
CA ASP A 123 -5.19 -7.61 5.81
C ASP A 123 -5.33 -7.98 4.34
N TYR A 124 -4.35 -8.68 3.76
CA TYR A 124 -4.42 -9.11 2.36
C TYR A 124 -5.55 -10.10 2.11
N GLU A 125 -5.80 -11.04 3.03
CA GLU A 125 -6.95 -11.95 2.94
C GLU A 125 -8.29 -11.21 2.96
N LYS A 126 -8.42 -10.13 3.77
CA LYS A 126 -9.61 -9.29 3.77
C LYS A 126 -9.73 -8.46 2.51
N ALA A 127 -8.63 -7.89 2.03
CA ALA A 127 -8.61 -7.14 0.78
C ALA A 127 -8.99 -8.02 -0.42
N LEU A 128 -8.48 -9.25 -0.49
CA LEU A 128 -8.79 -10.21 -1.55
C LEU A 128 -10.25 -10.71 -1.55
N LYS A 129 -10.95 -10.67 -0.41
CA LYS A 129 -12.40 -10.91 -0.38
C LYS A 129 -13.19 -9.79 -1.07
N LEU A 130 -12.63 -8.58 -1.12
CA LEU A 130 -13.24 -7.41 -1.75
C LEU A 130 -12.80 -7.24 -3.20
N ASP A 131 -11.55 -7.62 -3.51
CA ASP A 131 -10.93 -7.51 -4.84
C ASP A 131 -10.12 -8.79 -5.16
N PRO A 132 -10.79 -9.90 -5.58
CA PRO A 132 -10.15 -11.21 -5.75
C PRO A 132 -9.14 -11.30 -6.90
N GLU A 133 -9.19 -10.38 -7.86
CA GLU A 133 -8.32 -10.43 -9.06
C GLU A 133 -7.11 -9.50 -8.95
N ASN A 134 -6.89 -8.87 -7.80
CA ASN A 134 -5.81 -7.93 -7.59
C ASN A 134 -4.46 -8.61 -7.47
N ILE A 135 -3.65 -8.47 -8.51
CA ILE A 135 -2.30 -9.07 -8.63
C ILE A 135 -1.40 -8.67 -7.46
N SER A 136 -1.40 -7.38 -7.09
CA SER A 136 -0.54 -6.89 -6.01
C SER A 136 -0.90 -7.47 -4.64
N LEU A 137 -2.18 -7.75 -4.40
CA LEU A 137 -2.62 -8.36 -3.14
C LEU A 137 -2.16 -9.82 -3.05
N TRP A 138 -2.31 -10.59 -4.12
CA TRP A 138 -1.82 -11.98 -4.17
C TRP A 138 -0.30 -12.06 -4.04
N HIS A 139 0.44 -11.18 -4.74
CA HIS A 139 1.89 -11.08 -4.62
C HIS A 139 2.33 -10.85 -3.18
N ASN A 140 1.77 -9.83 -2.53
CA ASN A 140 2.15 -9.48 -1.16
C ASN A 140 1.71 -10.54 -0.13
N LEU A 141 0.56 -11.19 -0.35
CA LEU A 141 0.11 -12.31 0.49
C LEU A 141 1.10 -13.48 0.42
N ALA A 142 1.48 -13.89 -0.80
CA ALA A 142 2.47 -14.94 -1.00
C ALA A 142 3.82 -14.59 -0.36
N LEU A 143 4.28 -13.35 -0.54
CA LEU A 143 5.51 -12.86 0.09
C LEU A 143 5.45 -12.96 1.62
N CYS A 144 4.35 -12.54 2.25
CA CYS A 144 4.19 -12.64 3.70
C CYS A 144 4.22 -14.09 4.17
N ARG A 145 3.55 -15.02 3.45
CA ARG A 145 3.54 -16.44 3.78
C ARG A 145 4.91 -17.09 3.61
N MET A 146 5.67 -16.65 2.59
CA MET A 146 7.07 -17.08 2.43
C MET A 146 7.94 -16.63 3.62
N ARG A 147 7.72 -15.42 4.13
CA ARG A 147 8.43 -14.88 5.32
C ARG A 147 8.07 -15.62 6.62
N GLU A 148 6.84 -16.10 6.73
CA GLU A 148 6.37 -16.96 7.84
C GLU A 148 6.69 -18.45 7.60
N GLU A 149 7.42 -18.79 6.53
CA GLU A 149 7.79 -20.14 6.13
C GLU A 149 6.59 -21.08 5.84
N ASP A 150 5.40 -20.49 5.62
CA ASP A 150 4.21 -21.25 5.20
C ASP A 150 4.23 -21.47 3.69
N TYR A 151 5.19 -22.28 3.25
CA TYR A 151 5.45 -22.52 1.82
C TYR A 151 4.29 -23.22 1.10
N ALA A 152 3.47 -24.00 1.82
CA ALA A 152 2.32 -24.68 1.22
C ALA A 152 1.24 -23.67 0.79
N LEU A 153 0.90 -22.74 1.67
CA LEU A 153 -0.07 -21.68 1.36
C LEU A 153 0.52 -20.66 0.38
N ALA A 154 1.80 -20.31 0.51
CA ALA A 154 2.48 -19.44 -0.44
C ALA A 154 2.42 -19.99 -1.88
N LYS A 155 2.64 -21.32 -2.06
CA LYS A 155 2.51 -21.96 -3.38
C LYS A 155 1.09 -21.86 -3.93
N ALA A 156 0.07 -22.11 -3.12
CA ALA A 156 -1.33 -22.00 -3.54
C ALA A 156 -1.71 -20.59 -3.96
N ASP A 157 -1.21 -19.56 -3.26
CA ASP A 157 -1.39 -18.17 -3.63
C ASP A 157 -0.73 -17.84 -4.98
N LEU A 158 0.50 -18.31 -5.17
CA LEU A 158 1.26 -18.12 -6.41
C LEU A 158 0.62 -18.86 -7.58
N ASP A 159 0.07 -20.05 -7.36
CA ASP A 159 -0.72 -20.78 -8.35
C ASP A 159 -1.95 -19.97 -8.79
N THR A 160 -2.61 -19.32 -7.82
CA THR A 160 -3.74 -18.44 -8.10
C THR A 160 -3.28 -17.18 -8.85
N LEU A 161 -2.20 -16.57 -8.44
CA LEU A 161 -1.61 -15.38 -9.08
C LEU A 161 -1.22 -15.68 -10.53
N ILE A 162 -0.58 -16.82 -10.80
CA ILE A 162 -0.20 -17.24 -12.15
C ILE A 162 -1.45 -17.50 -13.02
N ARG A 163 -2.51 -18.05 -12.45
CA ARG A 163 -3.78 -18.24 -13.16
C ARG A 163 -4.45 -16.91 -13.56
N ILE A 164 -4.39 -15.91 -12.68
CA ILE A 164 -4.94 -14.55 -12.93
C ILE A 164 -4.04 -13.78 -13.90
N ALA A 165 -2.74 -13.85 -13.69
CA ALA A 165 -1.74 -13.11 -14.45
C ALA A 165 -0.63 -14.04 -14.99
N PRO A 166 -0.90 -14.81 -16.08
CA PRO A 166 0.03 -15.83 -16.59
C PRO A 166 1.37 -15.26 -17.15
N ARG A 167 1.48 -13.95 -17.29
CA ARG A 167 2.68 -13.26 -17.77
C ARG A 167 3.40 -12.46 -16.68
N TYR A 168 3.02 -12.64 -15.42
CA TYR A 168 3.65 -11.96 -14.30
C TYR A 168 4.88 -12.75 -13.84
N THR A 169 6.05 -12.39 -14.35
CA THR A 169 7.33 -13.09 -14.19
C THR A 169 7.70 -13.32 -12.72
N ASP A 170 7.47 -12.31 -11.85
CA ASP A 170 7.81 -12.42 -10.43
C ASP A 170 7.10 -13.56 -9.71
N ALA A 171 5.87 -13.90 -10.13
CA ALA A 171 5.15 -15.02 -9.55
C ALA A 171 5.86 -16.38 -9.79
N TYR A 172 6.46 -16.55 -10.96
CA TYR A 172 7.24 -17.76 -11.28
C TYR A 172 8.55 -17.78 -10.50
N LEU A 173 9.23 -16.63 -10.37
CA LEU A 173 10.45 -16.51 -9.55
C LEU A 173 10.16 -16.85 -8.08
N MET A 174 9.10 -16.28 -7.52
CA MET A 174 8.68 -16.60 -6.14
C MET A 174 8.30 -18.08 -5.99
N ARG A 175 7.58 -18.67 -6.97
CA ARG A 175 7.21 -20.08 -6.89
C ARG A 175 8.42 -21.00 -7.08
N THR A 176 9.42 -20.57 -7.85
CA THR A 176 10.73 -21.24 -7.93
C THR A 176 11.37 -21.33 -6.54
N GLU A 177 11.44 -20.22 -5.80
CA GLU A 177 11.99 -20.19 -4.45
C GLU A 177 11.20 -21.09 -3.48
N VAL A 178 9.86 -20.98 -3.49
CA VAL A 178 8.98 -21.81 -2.67
C VAL A 178 9.16 -23.30 -2.98
N SER A 179 9.21 -23.67 -4.27
CA SER A 179 9.41 -25.07 -4.69
C SER A 179 10.76 -25.61 -4.25
N LEU A 180 11.82 -24.79 -4.26
CA LEU A 180 13.12 -25.17 -3.70
C LEU A 180 13.05 -25.45 -2.21
N LYS A 181 12.37 -24.60 -1.43
CA LYS A 181 12.17 -24.83 0.01
C LYS A 181 11.40 -26.12 0.28
N GLN A 182 10.49 -26.50 -0.62
CA GLN A 182 9.73 -27.76 -0.57
C GLN A 182 10.46 -28.93 -1.18
N LYS A 183 11.70 -28.76 -1.69
CA LYS A 183 12.51 -29.79 -2.39
C LYS A 183 11.88 -30.29 -3.70
N ASP A 184 10.93 -29.53 -4.27
CA ASP A 184 10.32 -29.79 -5.58
C ASP A 184 11.17 -29.14 -6.68
N THR A 185 12.32 -29.78 -6.96
CA THR A 185 13.29 -29.26 -7.92
C THR A 185 12.78 -29.31 -9.37
N LEU A 186 11.80 -30.16 -9.67
CA LEU A 186 11.22 -30.25 -11.01
C LEU A 186 10.35 -29.04 -11.28
N GLN A 187 9.45 -28.69 -10.35
CA GLN A 187 8.61 -27.50 -10.46
C GLN A 187 9.47 -26.23 -10.49
N ALA A 188 10.48 -26.15 -9.62
CA ALA A 188 11.39 -25.01 -9.59
C ALA A 188 12.08 -24.78 -10.95
N MET A 189 12.57 -25.84 -11.60
CA MET A 189 13.21 -25.72 -12.91
C MET A 189 12.22 -25.28 -13.99
N THR A 190 11.00 -25.86 -14.00
CA THR A 190 9.95 -25.50 -14.96
C THR A 190 9.57 -24.03 -14.85
N ASP A 191 9.47 -23.52 -13.62
CA ASP A 191 9.13 -22.11 -13.37
C ASP A 191 10.27 -21.17 -13.76
N ALA A 192 11.51 -21.52 -13.47
CA ALA A 192 12.68 -20.75 -13.87
C ALA A 192 12.81 -20.67 -15.40
N ASP A 193 12.62 -21.78 -16.12
CA ASP A 193 12.60 -21.80 -17.57
C ASP A 193 11.49 -20.88 -18.12
N ARG A 194 10.30 -20.95 -17.52
CA ARG A 194 9.17 -20.13 -17.93
C ARG A 194 9.42 -18.63 -17.67
N ALA A 195 10.05 -18.29 -16.55
CA ALA A 195 10.42 -16.91 -16.23
C ALA A 195 11.40 -16.33 -17.28
N ILE A 196 12.40 -17.10 -17.71
CA ILE A 196 13.34 -16.70 -18.77
C ILE A 196 12.65 -16.55 -20.12
N GLU A 197 11.72 -17.43 -20.48
CA GLU A 197 10.94 -17.30 -21.71
C GLU A 197 10.14 -15.99 -21.77
N MET A 198 9.61 -15.56 -20.63
CA MET A 198 8.81 -14.34 -20.55
C MET A 198 9.65 -13.07 -20.52
N ASP A 199 10.74 -13.07 -19.77
CA ASP A 199 11.63 -11.92 -19.66
C ASP A 199 13.09 -12.36 -19.63
N ARG A 200 13.65 -12.54 -20.83
CA ARG A 200 15.05 -12.92 -21.02
C ARG A 200 16.06 -11.78 -20.78
N TYR A 201 15.57 -10.57 -20.49
CA TYR A 201 16.44 -9.45 -20.14
C TYR A 201 16.48 -9.16 -18.65
N ASN A 202 15.71 -9.89 -17.86
CA ASN A 202 15.75 -9.81 -16.41
C ASN A 202 16.89 -10.70 -15.87
N SER A 203 17.85 -10.07 -15.20
CA SER A 203 19.00 -10.76 -14.59
C SER A 203 18.58 -11.81 -13.56
N ASP A 204 17.50 -11.57 -12.83
CA ASP A 204 17.07 -12.42 -11.72
C ASP A 204 16.52 -13.76 -12.21
N THR A 205 15.93 -13.80 -13.42
CA THR A 205 15.45 -15.07 -14.02
C THR A 205 16.63 -16.02 -14.31
N TRP A 206 17.71 -15.50 -14.90
CA TRP A 206 18.92 -16.26 -15.17
C TRP A 206 19.65 -16.65 -13.88
N ALA A 207 19.76 -15.74 -12.92
CA ALA A 207 20.38 -16.03 -11.63
C ALA A 207 19.63 -17.15 -10.89
N SER A 208 18.30 -17.14 -10.88
CA SER A 208 17.47 -18.16 -10.25
C SER A 208 17.72 -19.55 -10.87
N ARG A 209 17.77 -19.67 -12.21
CA ARG A 209 18.04 -20.95 -12.87
C ARG A 209 19.49 -21.39 -12.70
N GLY A 210 20.44 -20.47 -12.74
CA GLY A 210 21.83 -20.76 -12.47
C GLY A 210 22.05 -21.34 -11.06
N MET A 211 21.37 -20.80 -10.04
CA MET A 211 21.40 -21.37 -8.69
C MET A 211 20.81 -22.78 -8.62
N LEU A 212 19.74 -23.05 -9.37
CA LEU A 212 19.16 -24.40 -9.49
C LEU A 212 20.15 -25.38 -10.11
N PHE A 213 20.87 -24.97 -11.17
CA PHE A 213 21.91 -25.81 -11.77
C PHE A 213 23.07 -26.07 -10.81
N MET A 214 23.48 -25.06 -10.00
CA MET A 214 24.48 -25.28 -8.94
C MET A 214 24.04 -26.35 -7.93
N GLN A 215 22.80 -26.29 -7.45
CA GLN A 215 22.25 -27.30 -6.52
C GLN A 215 22.17 -28.70 -7.12
N ARG A 216 22.10 -28.80 -8.44
CA ARG A 216 22.08 -30.09 -9.18
C ARG A 216 23.46 -30.52 -9.67
N GLU A 217 24.51 -29.83 -9.23
CA GLU A 217 25.92 -30.10 -9.63
C GLU A 217 26.16 -29.97 -11.15
N LYS A 218 25.28 -29.27 -11.86
CA LYS A 218 25.42 -28.97 -13.28
C LYS A 218 26.19 -27.64 -13.47
N TYR A 219 27.46 -27.67 -13.12
CA TYR A 219 28.30 -26.47 -13.01
C TYR A 219 28.46 -25.68 -14.34
N ALA A 220 28.57 -26.41 -15.47
CA ALA A 220 28.70 -25.75 -16.78
C ALA A 220 27.44 -24.96 -17.20
N ASP A 221 26.27 -25.55 -16.92
CA ASP A 221 24.97 -24.87 -17.16
C ASP A 221 24.82 -23.67 -16.20
N ALA A 222 25.22 -23.85 -14.94
CA ALA A 222 25.18 -22.78 -13.93
C ALA A 222 26.09 -21.61 -14.33
N GLU A 223 27.33 -21.88 -14.78
CA GLU A 223 28.27 -20.86 -15.23
C GLU A 223 27.70 -20.04 -16.38
N THR A 224 27.05 -20.71 -17.33
CA THR A 224 26.41 -20.06 -18.48
C THR A 224 25.33 -19.09 -18.04
N ASP A 225 24.40 -19.55 -17.20
CA ASP A 225 23.27 -18.74 -16.72
C ASP A 225 23.72 -17.61 -15.81
N LEU A 226 24.65 -17.84 -14.88
CA LEU A 226 25.16 -16.81 -14.00
C LEU A 226 25.97 -15.76 -14.76
N THR A 227 26.71 -16.16 -15.82
CA THR A 227 27.40 -15.23 -16.71
C THR A 227 26.41 -14.31 -17.40
N GLU A 228 25.31 -14.85 -17.91
CA GLU A 228 24.26 -14.05 -18.54
C GLU A 228 23.57 -13.11 -17.53
N ALA A 229 23.29 -13.59 -16.31
CA ALA A 229 22.75 -12.77 -15.24
C ALA A 229 23.66 -11.56 -14.93
N ILE A 230 24.98 -11.80 -14.78
CA ILE A 230 25.98 -10.74 -14.55
C ILE A 230 26.00 -9.77 -15.72
N ARG A 231 26.02 -10.25 -16.97
CA ARG A 231 26.03 -9.44 -18.18
C ARG A 231 24.81 -8.50 -18.25
N LEU A 232 23.64 -9.00 -17.89
CA LEU A 232 22.39 -8.22 -17.86
C LEU A 232 22.40 -7.21 -16.71
N SER A 233 22.89 -7.61 -15.53
CA SER A 233 23.01 -6.74 -14.37
C SER A 233 23.97 -5.56 -14.61
N VAL A 234 25.16 -5.82 -15.17
CA VAL A 234 26.15 -4.78 -15.50
C VAL A 234 25.61 -3.83 -16.57
N ARG A 235 24.91 -4.35 -17.57
CA ARG A 235 24.25 -3.52 -18.59
C ARG A 235 23.21 -2.60 -17.98
N ASN A 236 22.40 -3.10 -17.04
CA ASN A 236 21.42 -2.29 -16.33
C ASN A 236 22.09 -1.20 -15.49
N ALA A 237 23.15 -1.51 -14.74
CA ALA A 237 23.92 -0.56 -13.98
C ALA A 237 24.51 0.56 -14.85
N GLY A 238 25.07 0.20 -16.03
CA GLY A 238 25.59 1.18 -17.02
C GLY A 238 24.55 2.14 -17.54
N LEU A 239 23.30 1.70 -17.73
CA LEU A 239 22.18 2.57 -18.15
C LEU A 239 21.82 3.60 -17.07
N PHE A 240 21.92 3.26 -15.79
CA PHE A 240 21.70 4.21 -14.69
C PHE A 240 22.82 5.26 -14.59
N ILE A 241 24.08 4.87 -14.82
CA ILE A 241 25.23 5.79 -14.84
C ILE A 241 25.11 6.77 -16.01
N ASN A 242 24.78 6.30 -17.21
CA ASN A 242 24.62 7.16 -18.37
C ASN A 242 23.39 8.10 -18.31
N ARG A 243 22.46 7.83 -17.41
CA ARG A 243 21.29 8.71 -17.17
C ARG A 243 21.58 9.81 -16.13
N ALA A 244 22.65 9.63 -15.34
CA ALA A 244 23.08 10.58 -14.31
C ALA A 244 24.17 11.57 -14.81
N LEU A 245 24.68 11.41 -16.04
CA LEU A 245 25.57 12.31 -16.76
C LEU A 245 24.79 13.15 -17.76
#